data_7ffba969d6d248719d3b63c917636028
#
_entry.id   7ffba969d6d248719d3b63c917636028
#
_cell.length_a   1.000
_cell.length_b   1.000
_cell.length_c   1.000
_cell.angle_alpha   90.00
_cell.angle_beta   90.00
_cell.angle_gamma   90.00
#
_symmetry.space_group_name_H-M   'P 1'
#
loop_
_entity.id
_entity.type
_entity.pdbx_description
1 polymer ?
#
loop_
_entity_poly.entity_id
_entity_poly.type
_entity_poly.pdbx_seq_one_letter_code
_entity_poly.pdbx_strand_id
1 'polypeptide(L)'
;MKSHVMYIGFDDTDSPKGMCTTYLAYKMVNILKKEKVTFLDFPNLIRFNPNIPWKTRGNGAVGLSISTDNPQKIKRMIKKLIETYSDIKNGANPGLVFLEKQDIPNEFLQFSSKALWKLIHRVDAKKFISKHNLDSFYLGNGQGLVGAIGVIGYKFFDQTYELLSYRNKSKFGTKRKINHTKVKEMQEKTFPQTFNNFDKEKDRVLITPHGPDPVFYGIRGENPSSLISASKLITPEEKLHGYLIFKSNQGTGDHLKNKITLENF
;
A
#
# COMPACT_ATOMS: atom_id res chain seq x y z
N MET A 1 5.11 -19.67 -24.92
CA MET A 1 3.80 -19.37 -24.30
C MET A 1 3.65 -17.86 -24.29
N LYS A 2 2.43 -17.35 -24.50
CA LYS A 2 2.19 -15.89 -24.54
C LYS A 2 2.12 -15.37 -23.10
N SER A 3 3.01 -14.46 -22.73
CA SER A 3 3.00 -13.84 -21.41
C SER A 3 1.87 -12.80 -21.32
N HIS A 4 1.11 -12.82 -20.23
CA HIS A 4 -0.04 -11.96 -19.99
C HIS A 4 0.31 -10.87 -18.96
N VAL A 5 0.09 -9.61 -19.33
CA VAL A 5 0.16 -8.49 -18.39
C VAL A 5 -1.10 -8.49 -17.53
N MET A 6 -0.92 -8.36 -16.22
CA MET A 6 -2.01 -8.32 -15.25
C MET A 6 -1.74 -7.25 -14.19
N TYR A 7 -2.70 -6.35 -14.01
CA TYR A 7 -2.74 -5.40 -12.92
C TYR A 7 -3.65 -5.94 -11.81
N ILE A 8 -3.20 -5.85 -10.59
CA ILE A 8 -3.87 -6.40 -9.42
C ILE A 8 -4.01 -5.28 -8.40
N GLY A 9 -5.23 -4.95 -8.01
CA GLY A 9 -5.48 -3.97 -6.96
C GLY A 9 -6.20 -4.63 -5.79
N PHE A 10 -5.81 -4.29 -4.55
CA PHE A 10 -6.49 -4.75 -3.35
C PHE A 10 -6.40 -3.74 -2.21
N ASP A 11 -7.42 -3.76 -1.35
CA ASP A 11 -7.55 -2.82 -0.24
C ASP A 11 -8.42 -3.40 0.88
N ASP A 12 -8.44 -2.72 2.03
CA ASP A 12 -9.28 -2.96 3.21
C ASP A 12 -9.13 -4.39 3.79
N THR A 13 -7.88 -4.88 3.85
CA THR A 13 -7.54 -6.20 4.39
C THR A 13 -7.22 -6.18 5.87
N ASP A 14 -7.14 -5.01 6.48
CA ASP A 14 -6.81 -4.76 7.88
C ASP A 14 -7.99 -4.20 8.67
N SER A 15 -7.85 -4.19 9.99
CA SER A 15 -8.80 -3.62 10.92
C SER A 15 -8.11 -2.72 11.95
N PRO A 16 -8.85 -1.98 12.78
CA PRO A 16 -8.27 -1.26 13.91
C PRO A 16 -7.53 -2.16 14.90
N LYS A 17 -7.84 -3.46 14.93
CA LYS A 17 -7.23 -4.43 15.86
C LYS A 17 -5.96 -5.09 15.32
N GLY A 18 -5.69 -4.99 14.03
CA GLY A 18 -4.48 -5.60 13.48
C GLY A 18 -4.45 -5.72 11.96
N MET A 19 -3.46 -6.45 11.50
CA MET A 19 -3.10 -6.66 10.11
C MET A 19 -2.74 -5.36 9.37
N CYS A 20 -2.39 -5.47 8.10
CA CYS A 20 -2.05 -4.32 7.26
C CYS A 20 -2.04 -4.76 5.79
N THR A 21 -2.68 -3.98 4.92
CA THR A 21 -2.71 -4.25 3.48
C THR A 21 -1.32 -4.31 2.87
N THR A 22 -0.37 -3.50 3.35
CA THR A 22 1.02 -3.53 2.88
C THR A 22 1.78 -4.78 3.35
N TYR A 23 1.45 -5.34 4.52
CA TYR A 23 2.02 -6.61 4.97
C TYR A 23 1.52 -7.78 4.13
N LEU A 24 0.24 -7.77 3.75
CA LEU A 24 -0.29 -8.75 2.81
C LEU A 24 0.39 -8.64 1.44
N ALA A 25 0.66 -7.41 0.95
CA ALA A 25 1.47 -7.20 -0.25
C ALA A 25 2.87 -7.83 -0.13
N TYR A 26 3.54 -7.63 1.01
CA TYR A 26 4.84 -8.27 1.28
C TYR A 26 4.77 -9.79 1.20
N LYS A 27 3.72 -10.41 1.77
CA LYS A 27 3.49 -11.85 1.66
C LYS A 27 3.24 -12.29 0.23
N MET A 28 2.38 -11.56 -0.52
CA MET A 28 2.08 -11.84 -1.93
C MET A 28 3.34 -11.78 -2.79
N VAL A 29 4.12 -10.71 -2.69
CA VAL A 29 5.35 -10.54 -3.47
C VAL A 29 6.34 -11.68 -3.21
N ASN A 30 6.54 -12.08 -1.94
CA ASN A 30 7.44 -13.17 -1.61
C ASN A 30 6.96 -14.55 -2.12
N ILE A 31 5.66 -14.77 -2.20
CA ILE A 31 5.09 -15.99 -2.77
C ILE A 31 5.19 -15.95 -4.29
N LEU A 32 4.81 -14.85 -4.92
CA LEU A 32 4.84 -14.68 -6.38
C LEU A 32 6.27 -14.73 -6.95
N LYS A 33 7.28 -14.29 -6.20
CA LYS A 33 8.71 -14.46 -6.59
C LYS A 33 9.14 -15.92 -6.77
N LYS A 34 8.41 -16.88 -6.17
CA LYS A 34 8.68 -18.32 -6.33
C LYS A 34 7.97 -18.92 -7.55
N GLU A 35 7.10 -18.16 -8.16
CA GLU A 35 6.35 -18.52 -9.36
C GLU A 35 7.01 -17.92 -10.61
N LYS A 36 6.59 -18.37 -11.80
CA LYS A 36 7.01 -17.77 -13.07
C LYS A 36 6.27 -16.45 -13.30
N VAL A 37 6.65 -15.43 -12.52
CA VAL A 37 6.07 -14.09 -12.54
C VAL A 37 7.17 -13.05 -12.66
N THR A 38 7.04 -12.12 -13.60
CA THR A 38 7.87 -10.93 -13.72
C THR A 38 7.12 -9.73 -13.17
N PHE A 39 7.68 -9.05 -12.18
CA PHE A 39 7.15 -7.77 -11.70
C PHE A 39 7.55 -6.68 -12.70
N LEU A 40 6.58 -5.89 -13.17
CA LEU A 40 6.78 -4.85 -14.17
C LEU A 40 7.15 -3.50 -13.54
N ASP A 41 6.78 -3.30 -12.27
CA ASP A 41 7.12 -2.10 -11.48
C ASP A 41 7.19 -2.49 -9.99
N PHE A 42 7.62 -1.55 -9.15
CA PHE A 42 7.45 -1.66 -7.70
C PHE A 42 5.97 -1.79 -7.34
N PRO A 43 5.63 -2.50 -6.25
CA PRO A 43 4.29 -2.43 -5.70
C PRO A 43 3.88 -0.97 -5.46
N ASN A 44 2.68 -0.59 -5.88
CA ASN A 44 2.15 0.76 -5.70
C ASN A 44 1.40 0.84 -4.37
N LEU A 45 1.67 1.86 -3.58
CA LEU A 45 0.92 2.20 -2.38
C LEU A 45 0.30 3.59 -2.56
N ILE A 46 -0.98 3.62 -2.92
CA ILE A 46 -1.68 4.86 -3.24
C ILE A 46 -2.55 5.29 -2.06
N ARG A 47 -2.31 6.51 -1.58
CA ARG A 47 -3.12 7.17 -0.56
C ARG A 47 -4.27 7.89 -1.26
N PHE A 48 -5.49 7.51 -0.91
CA PHE A 48 -6.73 8.11 -1.39
C PHE A 48 -7.26 9.15 -0.42
N ASN A 49 -8.52 9.57 -0.59
CA ASN A 49 -9.15 10.60 0.21
C ASN A 49 -9.01 10.32 1.72
N PRO A 50 -8.30 11.16 2.49
CA PRO A 50 -8.08 10.94 3.91
C PRO A 50 -9.34 11.17 4.75
N ASN A 51 -10.39 11.74 4.19
CA ASN A 51 -11.63 12.10 4.90
C ASN A 51 -12.70 11.00 4.85
N ILE A 52 -12.37 9.81 4.32
CA ILE A 52 -13.30 8.67 4.34
C ILE A 52 -13.51 8.20 5.78
N PRO A 53 -14.75 8.22 6.31
CA PRO A 53 -15.00 8.00 7.75
C PRO A 53 -14.77 6.56 8.20
N TRP A 54 -14.85 5.58 7.31
CA TRP A 54 -14.65 4.16 7.61
C TRP A 54 -13.28 3.62 7.28
N LYS A 55 -12.31 4.47 6.92
CA LYS A 55 -10.92 4.03 6.73
C LYS A 55 -10.32 3.52 8.04
N THR A 56 -9.47 2.50 7.96
CA THR A 56 -8.79 1.95 9.14
C THR A 56 -7.59 2.77 9.60
N ARG A 57 -6.84 3.33 8.65
CA ARG A 57 -5.60 4.12 8.89
C ARG A 57 -5.46 5.24 7.85
N GLY A 58 -4.42 5.19 7.05
CA GLY A 58 -4.10 6.22 6.06
C GLY A 58 -4.83 6.13 4.73
N ASN A 59 -5.90 5.35 4.62
CA ASN A 59 -6.67 5.12 3.39
C ASN A 59 -5.79 4.80 2.18
N GLY A 60 -5.03 3.70 2.26
CA GLY A 60 -4.06 3.33 1.23
C GLY A 60 -4.30 1.96 0.65
N ALA A 61 -4.55 1.90 -0.66
CA ALA A 61 -4.66 0.66 -1.42
C ALA A 61 -3.31 0.24 -2.02
N VAL A 62 -3.17 -1.05 -2.30
CA VAL A 62 -1.97 -1.62 -2.91
C VAL A 62 -2.26 -2.18 -4.30
N GLY A 63 -1.37 -1.85 -5.25
CA GLY A 63 -1.37 -2.34 -6.61
C GLY A 63 -0.11 -3.13 -6.95
N LEU A 64 -0.26 -4.18 -7.75
CA LEU A 64 0.84 -4.93 -8.36
C LEU A 64 0.65 -4.97 -9.87
N SER A 65 1.75 -4.81 -10.62
CA SER A 65 1.80 -4.97 -12.07
C SER A 65 2.75 -6.13 -12.38
N ILE A 66 2.23 -7.17 -13.01
CA ILE A 66 2.99 -8.39 -13.27
C ILE A 66 2.78 -8.89 -14.70
N SER A 67 3.71 -9.72 -15.16
CA SER A 67 3.58 -10.54 -16.34
C SER A 67 3.72 -12.02 -15.97
N THR A 68 2.85 -12.89 -16.50
CA THR A 68 2.83 -14.32 -16.18
C THR A 68 2.27 -15.16 -17.33
N ASP A 69 2.72 -16.40 -17.43
CA ASP A 69 2.20 -17.38 -18.39
C ASP A 69 0.95 -18.10 -17.86
N ASN A 70 0.64 -17.97 -16.55
CA ASN A 70 -0.49 -18.67 -15.95
C ASN A 70 -1.33 -17.76 -15.05
N PRO A 71 -2.09 -16.81 -15.64
CA PRO A 71 -2.88 -15.85 -14.89
C PRO A 71 -3.90 -16.51 -13.96
N GLN A 72 -4.52 -17.62 -14.36
CA GLN A 72 -5.53 -18.29 -13.54
C GLN A 72 -4.95 -18.93 -12.27
N LYS A 73 -3.72 -19.48 -12.34
CA LYS A 73 -3.01 -19.95 -11.14
C LYS A 73 -2.75 -18.78 -10.18
N ILE A 74 -2.21 -17.68 -10.71
CA ILE A 74 -1.88 -16.50 -9.91
C ILE A 74 -3.12 -15.91 -9.24
N LYS A 75 -4.22 -15.76 -9.96
CA LYS A 75 -5.50 -15.28 -9.40
C LYS A 75 -5.98 -16.14 -8.23
N ARG A 76 -5.98 -17.46 -8.38
CA ARG A 76 -6.37 -18.39 -7.28
C ARG A 76 -5.48 -18.22 -6.06
N MET A 77 -4.16 -18.11 -6.26
CA MET A 77 -3.22 -17.93 -5.17
C MET A 77 -3.47 -16.62 -4.41
N ILE A 78 -3.69 -15.51 -5.14
CA ILE A 78 -3.93 -14.21 -4.54
C ILE A 78 -5.27 -14.19 -3.80
N LYS A 79 -6.35 -14.73 -4.39
CA LYS A 79 -7.65 -14.87 -3.69
C LYS A 79 -7.49 -15.61 -2.36
N LYS A 80 -6.75 -16.72 -2.35
CA LYS A 80 -6.47 -17.49 -1.13
C LYS A 80 -5.69 -16.68 -0.09
N LEU A 81 -4.75 -15.83 -0.51
CA LEU A 81 -3.99 -14.97 0.40
C LEU A 81 -4.88 -13.88 1.03
N ILE A 82 -5.79 -13.26 0.25
CA ILE A 82 -6.78 -12.32 0.77
C ILE A 82 -7.67 -13.01 1.83
N GLU A 83 -8.19 -14.19 1.52
CA GLU A 83 -9.01 -14.98 2.47
C GLU A 83 -8.26 -15.30 3.77
N THR A 84 -6.98 -15.69 3.65
CA THR A 84 -6.18 -16.18 4.78
C THR A 84 -5.70 -15.05 5.70
N TYR A 85 -5.37 -13.89 5.12
CA TYR A 85 -4.66 -12.83 5.85
C TYR A 85 -5.51 -11.58 6.11
N SER A 86 -6.74 -11.50 5.59
CA SER A 86 -7.62 -10.37 5.92
C SER A 86 -8.24 -10.55 7.30
N ASP A 87 -8.33 -9.45 8.04
CA ASP A 87 -8.85 -9.46 9.42
C ASP A 87 -10.37 -9.29 9.48
N ILE A 88 -11.07 -10.19 8.77
CA ILE A 88 -12.54 -10.18 8.62
C ILE A 88 -13.25 -10.19 9.97
N LYS A 89 -12.77 -10.98 10.92
CA LYS A 89 -13.38 -11.13 12.26
C LYS A 89 -13.42 -9.81 13.03
N ASN A 90 -12.55 -8.86 12.68
CA ASN A 90 -12.46 -7.57 13.33
C ASN A 90 -12.91 -6.41 12.42
N GLY A 91 -13.62 -6.72 11.32
CA GLY A 91 -14.32 -5.73 10.51
C GLY A 91 -13.64 -5.31 9.21
N ALA A 92 -12.57 -5.98 8.78
CA ALA A 92 -12.02 -5.78 7.44
C ALA A 92 -13.03 -6.16 6.35
N ASN A 93 -13.06 -5.42 5.25
CA ASN A 93 -13.95 -5.65 4.11
C ASN A 93 -13.15 -5.68 2.80
N PRO A 94 -12.24 -6.64 2.63
CA PRO A 94 -11.31 -6.66 1.52
C PRO A 94 -11.98 -6.64 0.17
N GLY A 95 -11.36 -5.91 -0.75
CA GLY A 95 -11.65 -5.93 -2.16
C GLY A 95 -10.40 -6.24 -2.96
N LEU A 96 -10.56 -7.03 -4.01
CA LEU A 96 -9.53 -7.47 -4.94
C LEU A 96 -10.07 -7.37 -6.36
N VAL A 97 -9.31 -6.76 -7.27
CA VAL A 97 -9.66 -6.60 -8.68
C VAL A 97 -8.47 -6.99 -9.54
N PHE A 98 -8.74 -7.69 -10.63
CA PHE A 98 -7.76 -8.03 -11.67
C PHE A 98 -8.14 -7.34 -12.98
N LEU A 99 -7.13 -6.79 -13.66
CA LEU A 99 -7.24 -6.27 -15.00
C LEU A 99 -6.19 -6.97 -15.89
N GLU A 100 -6.64 -7.83 -16.80
CA GLU A 100 -5.79 -8.50 -17.79
C GLU A 100 -5.85 -7.74 -19.11
N LYS A 101 -5.06 -6.69 -19.23
CA LYS A 101 -4.93 -5.88 -20.44
C LYS A 101 -3.51 -5.36 -20.57
N GLN A 102 -3.09 -5.06 -21.82
CA GLN A 102 -1.79 -4.45 -22.06
C GLN A 102 -1.74 -3.03 -21.50
N ASP A 103 -2.82 -2.27 -21.69
CA ASP A 103 -2.95 -0.88 -21.22
C ASP A 103 -4.14 -0.73 -20.28
N ILE A 104 -4.01 0.20 -19.35
CA ILE A 104 -5.07 0.54 -18.40
C ILE A 104 -6.07 1.49 -19.09
N PRO A 105 -7.35 1.12 -19.20
CA PRO A 105 -8.36 1.97 -19.83
C PRO A 105 -8.55 3.32 -19.12
N ASN A 106 -8.89 4.35 -19.88
CA ASN A 106 -9.04 5.72 -19.38
C ASN A 106 -10.09 5.84 -18.26
N GLU A 107 -11.12 5.00 -18.26
CA GLU A 107 -12.14 4.98 -17.21
C GLU A 107 -11.57 4.62 -15.83
N PHE A 108 -10.53 3.78 -15.79
CA PHE A 108 -9.80 3.50 -14.54
C PHE A 108 -9.05 4.74 -14.04
N LEU A 109 -8.41 5.49 -14.94
CA LEU A 109 -7.74 6.75 -14.60
C LEU A 109 -8.74 7.76 -14.02
N GLN A 110 -9.92 7.89 -14.64
CA GLN A 110 -10.99 8.76 -14.16
C GLN A 110 -11.54 8.31 -12.80
N PHE A 111 -11.71 6.99 -12.59
CA PHE A 111 -12.15 6.45 -11.32
C PHE A 111 -11.13 6.73 -10.22
N SER A 112 -9.85 6.48 -10.49
CA SER A 112 -8.75 6.75 -9.57
C SER A 112 -8.66 8.23 -9.18
N SER A 113 -8.71 9.12 -10.18
CA SER A 113 -8.70 10.57 -9.95
C SER A 113 -9.84 11.01 -9.02
N LYS A 114 -11.05 10.48 -9.21
CA LYS A 114 -12.18 10.76 -8.32
C LYS A 114 -11.95 10.24 -6.91
N ALA A 115 -11.36 9.05 -6.74
CA ALA A 115 -11.11 8.43 -5.44
C ALA A 115 -10.11 9.20 -4.57
N LEU A 116 -9.28 10.05 -5.15
CA LEU A 116 -8.32 10.89 -4.41
C LEU A 116 -8.99 11.95 -3.53
N TRP A 117 -10.21 12.40 -3.87
CA TRP A 117 -10.85 13.52 -3.19
C TRP A 117 -12.37 13.37 -2.97
N LYS A 118 -13.05 12.49 -3.72
CA LYS A 118 -14.47 12.21 -3.53
C LYS A 118 -14.70 10.97 -2.68
N LEU A 119 -15.85 10.92 -2.04
CA LEU A 119 -16.40 9.70 -1.50
C LEU A 119 -17.01 8.90 -2.65
N ILE A 120 -16.49 7.69 -2.89
CA ILE A 120 -17.06 6.73 -3.84
C ILE A 120 -17.72 5.61 -3.05
N HIS A 121 -18.97 5.33 -3.36
CA HIS A 121 -19.69 4.24 -2.70
C HIS A 121 -19.31 2.88 -3.29
N ARG A 122 -19.29 1.83 -2.45
CA ARG A 122 -19.02 0.45 -2.88
C ARG A 122 -19.99 -0.02 -4.00
N VAL A 123 -21.19 0.52 -4.04
CA VAL A 123 -22.17 0.23 -5.11
C VAL A 123 -21.66 0.70 -6.47
N ASP A 124 -21.02 1.87 -6.53
CA ASP A 124 -20.44 2.40 -7.76
C ASP A 124 -19.23 1.59 -8.21
N ALA A 125 -18.41 1.12 -7.26
CA ALA A 125 -17.33 0.18 -7.55
C ALA A 125 -17.85 -1.14 -8.13
N LYS A 126 -18.92 -1.71 -7.58
CA LYS A 126 -19.56 -2.94 -8.10
C LYS A 126 -20.15 -2.72 -9.50
N LYS A 127 -20.81 -1.57 -9.75
CA LYS A 127 -21.29 -1.19 -11.09
C LYS A 127 -20.14 -1.07 -12.09
N PHE A 128 -19.01 -0.47 -11.67
CA PHE A 128 -17.81 -0.34 -12.51
C PHE A 128 -17.26 -1.72 -12.89
N ILE A 129 -17.12 -2.64 -11.92
CA ILE A 129 -16.68 -4.02 -12.14
C ILE A 129 -17.57 -4.73 -13.15
N SER A 130 -18.90 -4.68 -12.98
CA SER A 130 -19.86 -5.30 -13.90
C SER A 130 -19.78 -4.68 -15.31
N LYS A 131 -19.72 -3.35 -15.41
CA LYS A 131 -19.62 -2.63 -16.69
C LYS A 131 -18.40 -3.04 -17.51
N HIS A 132 -17.27 -3.28 -16.84
CA HIS A 132 -15.98 -3.62 -17.49
C HIS A 132 -15.68 -5.13 -17.49
N ASN A 133 -16.63 -5.96 -17.02
CA ASN A 133 -16.50 -7.41 -16.91
C ASN A 133 -15.19 -7.85 -16.24
N LEU A 134 -14.87 -7.24 -15.09
CA LEU A 134 -13.63 -7.49 -14.37
C LEU A 134 -13.73 -8.72 -13.47
N ASP A 135 -12.66 -9.53 -13.45
CA ASP A 135 -12.49 -10.54 -12.42
C ASP A 135 -12.20 -9.85 -11.09
N SER A 136 -13.03 -10.13 -10.11
CA SER A 136 -12.94 -9.54 -8.79
C SER A 136 -13.28 -10.53 -7.69
N PHE A 137 -12.84 -10.20 -6.48
CA PHE A 137 -13.16 -10.96 -5.29
C PHE A 137 -13.29 -10.00 -4.09
N TYR A 138 -14.23 -10.27 -3.19
CA TYR A 138 -14.35 -9.49 -1.97
C TYR A 138 -14.97 -10.33 -0.85
N LEU A 139 -14.72 -9.91 0.38
CA LEU A 139 -15.35 -10.44 1.58
C LEU A 139 -16.04 -9.31 2.35
N GLY A 140 -16.92 -9.66 3.28
CA GLY A 140 -17.72 -8.68 4.00
C GLY A 140 -18.60 -7.86 3.05
N ASN A 141 -18.61 -6.55 3.21
CA ASN A 141 -19.40 -5.66 2.36
C ASN A 141 -18.71 -5.26 1.03
N GLY A 142 -17.40 -5.59 0.89
CA GLY A 142 -16.60 -5.28 -0.30
C GLY A 142 -16.18 -3.81 -0.42
N GLN A 143 -16.06 -3.08 0.67
CA GLN A 143 -15.63 -1.68 0.67
C GLN A 143 -14.27 -1.49 -0.01
N GLY A 144 -13.33 -2.42 0.16
CA GLY A 144 -12.00 -2.41 -0.45
C GLY A 144 -12.00 -2.44 -1.98
N LEU A 145 -13.12 -2.76 -2.65
CA LEU A 145 -13.21 -2.70 -4.12
C LEU A 145 -12.95 -1.30 -4.66
N VAL A 146 -13.30 -0.25 -3.91
CA VAL A 146 -13.06 1.15 -4.31
C VAL A 146 -11.56 1.42 -4.44
N GLY A 147 -10.79 1.11 -3.39
CA GLY A 147 -9.33 1.27 -3.41
C GLY A 147 -8.65 0.34 -4.42
N ALA A 148 -9.17 -0.90 -4.57
CA ALA A 148 -8.64 -1.88 -5.52
C ALA A 148 -8.75 -1.41 -6.98
N ILE A 149 -9.87 -0.81 -7.40
CA ILE A 149 -10.02 -0.20 -8.73
C ILE A 149 -9.14 1.05 -8.83
N GLY A 150 -9.19 1.89 -7.78
CA GLY A 150 -8.47 3.15 -7.75
C GLY A 150 -6.97 2.99 -7.94
N VAL A 151 -6.34 2.01 -7.27
CA VAL A 151 -4.89 1.80 -7.36
C VAL A 151 -4.46 1.26 -8.74
N ILE A 152 -5.29 0.47 -9.42
CA ILE A 152 -5.03 0.03 -10.80
C ILE A 152 -5.01 1.25 -11.73
N GLY A 153 -5.98 2.16 -11.59
CA GLY A 153 -6.11 3.34 -12.44
C GLY A 153 -5.21 4.51 -12.05
N TYR A 154 -4.38 4.39 -11.03
CA TYR A 154 -3.55 5.52 -10.62
C TYR A 154 -2.36 5.71 -11.57
N LYS A 155 -2.23 6.92 -12.10
CA LYS A 155 -1.08 7.33 -12.91
C LYS A 155 -0.22 8.29 -12.09
N PHE A 156 1.05 7.95 -11.95
CA PHE A 156 2.01 8.82 -11.29
C PHE A 156 2.42 9.96 -12.23
N PHE A 157 2.25 11.20 -11.80
CA PHE A 157 2.86 12.41 -12.38
C PHE A 157 4.05 12.83 -11.54
N ASP A 158 3.97 12.56 -10.23
CA ASP A 158 5.01 12.72 -9.24
C ASP A 158 4.98 11.51 -8.30
N GLN A 159 6.14 11.12 -7.77
CA GLN A 159 6.25 9.90 -6.96
C GLN A 159 7.33 9.99 -5.91
N THR A 160 7.10 9.28 -4.83
CA THR A 160 8.07 8.96 -3.79
C THR A 160 8.13 7.46 -3.60
N TYR A 161 8.98 7.02 -2.69
CA TYR A 161 9.07 5.61 -2.31
C TYR A 161 8.94 5.45 -0.79
N GLU A 162 8.32 4.36 -0.35
CA GLU A 162 8.25 3.96 1.06
C GLU A 162 8.88 2.57 1.24
N LEU A 163 9.91 2.47 2.09
CA LEU A 163 10.40 1.19 2.60
C LEU A 163 9.64 0.88 3.88
N LEU A 164 8.80 -0.16 3.86
CA LEU A 164 8.10 -0.65 5.05
C LEU A 164 8.75 -1.93 5.54
N SER A 165 9.23 -1.95 6.78
CA SER A 165 9.78 -3.12 7.44
C SER A 165 8.72 -3.82 8.30
N TYR A 166 8.79 -5.14 8.37
CA TYR A 166 7.76 -5.96 8.99
C TYR A 166 8.31 -6.78 10.15
N ARG A 167 7.49 -6.88 11.18
CA ARG A 167 7.76 -7.64 12.40
C ARG A 167 7.48 -9.13 12.22
N ASN A 168 8.10 -9.96 13.03
CA ASN A 168 7.65 -11.34 13.20
C ASN A 168 6.28 -11.39 13.89
N LYS A 169 5.44 -12.37 13.53
CA LYS A 169 4.07 -12.50 14.04
C LYS A 169 3.98 -12.49 15.58
N SER A 170 4.96 -13.05 16.26
CA SER A 170 5.04 -13.06 17.74
C SER A 170 5.19 -11.68 18.38
N LYS A 171 5.50 -10.65 17.57
CA LYS A 171 5.70 -9.27 18.03
C LYS A 171 4.52 -8.34 17.66
N PHE A 172 3.50 -8.85 16.95
CA PHE A 172 2.33 -8.03 16.59
C PHE A 172 1.62 -7.52 17.84
N GLY A 173 1.18 -6.27 17.82
CA GLY A 173 0.51 -5.62 18.95
C GLY A 173 1.42 -5.21 20.12
N THR A 174 2.68 -5.60 20.14
CA THR A 174 3.60 -5.20 21.21
C THR A 174 4.25 -3.84 20.94
N LYS A 175 4.75 -3.15 21.99
CA LYS A 175 5.46 -1.87 21.85
C LYS A 175 6.70 -2.06 20.95
N ARG A 176 6.87 -1.13 20.00
CA ARG A 176 8.07 -1.06 19.17
C ARG A 176 9.17 -0.33 19.91
N LYS A 177 10.36 -0.91 19.90
CA LYS A 177 11.54 -0.28 20.49
C LYS A 177 12.49 0.08 19.36
N ILE A 178 12.74 1.37 19.18
CA ILE A 178 13.66 1.92 18.19
C ILE A 178 14.56 2.94 18.87
N ASN A 179 15.83 2.94 18.49
CA ASN A 179 16.79 3.90 19.03
C ASN A 179 16.58 5.30 18.41
N HIS A 180 16.10 6.25 19.23
CA HIS A 180 15.83 7.63 18.82
C HIS A 180 17.06 8.32 18.22
N THR A 181 18.24 8.18 18.87
CA THR A 181 19.49 8.78 18.40
C THR A 181 19.84 8.28 17.01
N LYS A 182 19.68 6.97 16.76
CA LYS A 182 19.96 6.39 15.44
C LYS A 182 19.01 6.88 14.35
N VAL A 183 17.75 7.11 14.68
CA VAL A 183 16.79 7.69 13.72
C VAL A 183 17.14 9.15 13.42
N LYS A 184 17.55 9.93 14.42
CA LYS A 184 18.02 11.31 14.25
C LYS A 184 19.26 11.37 13.39
N GLU A 185 20.30 10.57 13.68
CA GLU A 185 21.51 10.44 12.88
C GLU A 185 21.20 10.03 11.42
N MET A 186 20.27 9.10 11.23
CA MET A 186 19.82 8.66 9.90
C MET A 186 19.19 9.83 9.15
N GLN A 187 18.26 10.56 9.78
CA GLN A 187 17.63 11.74 9.18
C GLN A 187 18.68 12.79 8.77
N GLU A 188 19.67 13.07 9.60
CA GLU A 188 20.72 14.05 9.31
C GLU A 188 21.63 13.63 8.14
N LYS A 189 21.94 12.33 8.05
CA LYS A 189 22.81 11.78 6.99
C LYS A 189 22.10 11.59 5.65
N THR A 190 20.78 11.46 5.64
CA THR A 190 20.04 11.07 4.43
C THR A 190 19.09 12.15 3.91
N PHE A 191 18.87 13.24 4.66
CA PHE A 191 18.11 14.39 4.16
C PHE A 191 18.88 15.12 3.06
N PRO A 192 18.23 15.59 1.99
CA PRO A 192 16.81 15.56 1.69
C PRO A 192 16.33 14.27 0.99
N GLN A 193 17.21 13.33 0.70
CA GLN A 193 16.87 12.10 -0.06
C GLN A 193 15.87 11.19 0.68
N THR A 194 15.88 11.22 2.02
CA THR A 194 14.80 10.70 2.84
C THR A 194 14.24 11.81 3.73
N PHE A 195 12.96 11.76 4.05
CA PHE A 195 12.27 12.87 4.69
C PHE A 195 11.16 12.40 5.64
N ASN A 196 10.73 13.30 6.55
CA ASN A 196 9.68 13.02 7.53
C ASN A 196 9.96 11.80 8.42
N ASN A 197 11.24 11.58 8.78
CA ASN A 197 11.63 10.46 9.63
C ASN A 197 11.71 10.86 11.12
N PHE A 198 12.03 12.12 11.38
CA PHE A 198 12.21 12.66 12.71
C PHE A 198 11.71 14.11 12.78
N ASP A 199 10.90 14.42 13.81
CA ASP A 199 10.42 15.75 14.12
C ASP A 199 11.43 16.42 15.06
N LYS A 200 12.19 17.39 14.54
CA LYS A 200 13.23 18.08 15.32
C LYS A 200 12.66 19.02 16.38
N GLU A 201 11.49 19.61 16.12
CA GLU A 201 10.86 20.55 17.05
C GLU A 201 10.30 19.83 18.29
N LYS A 202 9.74 18.64 18.08
CA LYS A 202 9.12 17.83 19.13
C LYS A 202 10.03 16.69 19.63
N ASP A 203 11.26 16.63 19.16
CA ASP A 203 12.22 15.54 19.43
C ASP A 203 11.59 14.15 19.34
N ARG A 204 10.88 13.88 18.21
CA ARG A 204 10.03 12.71 18.06
C ARG A 204 10.32 11.89 16.80
N VAL A 205 10.44 10.57 16.97
CA VAL A 205 10.49 9.61 15.86
C VAL A 205 9.15 9.55 15.14
N LEU A 206 9.16 9.69 13.80
CA LEU A 206 7.97 9.65 12.95
C LEU A 206 7.80 8.34 12.17
N ILE A 207 8.86 7.54 12.06
CA ILE A 207 8.86 6.35 11.19
C ILE A 207 8.13 5.14 11.79
N THR A 208 7.80 5.15 13.09
CA THR A 208 7.11 4.04 13.75
C THR A 208 5.61 4.27 13.83
N PRO A 209 4.77 3.33 13.35
CA PRO A 209 3.33 3.44 13.53
C PRO A 209 2.91 3.22 14.99
N HIS A 210 1.77 3.79 15.38
CA HIS A 210 1.24 3.67 16.75
C HIS A 210 0.30 2.47 16.94
N GLY A 211 -0.23 1.93 15.83
CA GLY A 211 -1.22 0.85 15.86
C GLY A 211 -0.61 -0.55 16.07
N PRO A 212 -1.46 -1.59 16.27
CA PRO A 212 -1.05 -2.97 16.49
C PRO A 212 -0.63 -3.70 15.18
N ASP A 213 -0.42 -2.96 14.10
CA ASP A 213 -0.13 -3.52 12.78
C ASP A 213 1.26 -4.18 12.69
N PRO A 214 1.49 -5.01 11.66
CA PRO A 214 2.75 -5.73 11.44
C PRO A 214 3.95 -4.86 11.07
N VAL A 215 3.75 -3.59 10.74
CA VAL A 215 4.85 -2.69 10.34
C VAL A 215 5.69 -2.33 11.57
N PHE A 216 7.01 -2.46 11.46
CA PHE A 216 7.93 -1.99 12.49
C PHE A 216 8.28 -0.53 12.31
N TYR A 217 8.79 -0.15 11.12
CA TYR A 217 8.99 1.24 10.71
C TYR A 217 8.73 1.41 9.21
N GLY A 218 8.52 2.66 8.80
CA GLY A 218 8.45 3.07 7.41
C GLY A 218 9.31 4.28 7.13
N ILE A 219 10.20 4.20 6.14
CA ILE A 219 11.06 5.31 5.69
C ILE A 219 10.55 5.78 4.33
N ARG A 220 10.43 7.11 4.16
CA ARG A 220 10.05 7.73 2.89
C ARG A 220 11.24 8.44 2.26
N GLY A 221 11.30 8.43 0.93
CA GLY A 221 12.36 9.11 0.21
C GLY A 221 12.12 9.17 -1.30
N GLU A 222 13.03 9.85 -1.97
CA GLU A 222 12.97 10.14 -3.40
C GLU A 222 13.27 8.92 -4.29
N ASN A 223 14.06 7.98 -3.78
CA ASN A 223 14.46 6.80 -4.56
C ASN A 223 14.75 5.57 -3.68
N PRO A 224 14.63 4.35 -4.25
CA PRO A 224 14.83 3.11 -3.50
C PRO A 224 16.22 2.95 -2.87
N SER A 225 17.29 3.44 -3.52
CA SER A 225 18.67 3.29 -3.03
C SER A 225 18.90 4.07 -1.74
N SER A 226 18.36 5.29 -1.66
CA SER A 226 18.41 6.12 -0.45
C SER A 226 17.66 5.49 0.72
N LEU A 227 16.50 4.85 0.45
CA LEU A 227 15.75 4.12 1.47
C LEU A 227 16.53 2.94 2.02
N ILE A 228 17.20 2.16 1.16
CA ILE A 228 18.03 1.03 1.57
C ILE A 228 19.22 1.54 2.40
N SER A 229 19.87 2.62 1.98
CA SER A 229 20.98 3.22 2.72
C SER A 229 20.53 3.73 4.09
N ALA A 230 19.40 4.43 4.17
CA ALA A 230 18.81 4.89 5.41
C ALA A 230 18.46 3.73 6.36
N SER A 231 17.87 2.66 5.82
CA SER A 231 17.47 1.49 6.63
C SER A 231 18.65 0.80 7.32
N LYS A 232 19.84 0.83 6.72
CA LYS A 232 21.08 0.27 7.31
C LYS A 232 21.61 1.08 8.50
N LEU A 233 21.19 2.34 8.64
CA LEU A 233 21.56 3.20 9.78
C LEU A 233 20.65 2.99 11.00
N ILE A 234 19.55 2.28 10.83
CA ILE A 234 18.60 1.97 11.91
C ILE A 234 18.91 0.57 12.45
N THR A 235 19.09 0.49 13.76
CA THR A 235 19.24 -0.80 14.45
C THR A 235 17.94 -1.11 15.19
N PRO A 236 17.11 -2.03 14.70
CA PRO A 236 15.92 -2.47 15.40
C PRO A 236 16.29 -3.35 16.60
N GLU A 237 15.57 -3.20 17.72
CA GLU A 237 15.77 -4.06 18.92
C GLU A 237 15.10 -5.44 18.78
N GLU A 238 14.52 -5.72 17.63
CA GLU A 238 13.92 -7.03 17.33
C GLU A 238 14.32 -7.52 15.93
N LYS A 239 14.35 -8.84 15.76
CA LYS A 239 14.57 -9.44 14.44
C LYS A 239 13.38 -9.16 13.55
N LEU A 240 13.61 -8.47 12.45
CA LEU A 240 12.60 -8.18 11.45
C LEU A 240 12.31 -9.40 10.56
N HIS A 241 11.07 -9.53 10.10
CA HIS A 241 10.67 -10.55 9.14
C HIS A 241 11.20 -10.24 7.73
N GLY A 242 11.30 -8.95 7.39
CA GLY A 242 11.79 -8.44 6.12
C GLY A 242 11.23 -7.04 5.83
N TYR A 243 11.41 -6.59 4.61
CA TYR A 243 10.88 -5.32 4.14
C TYR A 243 10.37 -5.41 2.70
N LEU A 244 9.57 -4.41 2.30
CA LEU A 244 9.14 -4.19 0.93
C LEU A 244 9.22 -2.70 0.62
N ILE A 245 9.67 -2.35 -0.58
CA ILE A 245 9.67 -0.98 -1.08
C ILE A 245 8.45 -0.80 -1.97
N PHE A 246 7.71 0.26 -1.73
CA PHE A 246 6.55 0.68 -2.50
C PHE A 246 6.85 1.98 -3.23
N LYS A 247 6.32 2.12 -4.42
CA LYS A 247 6.16 3.39 -5.13
C LYS A 247 4.88 4.05 -4.62
N SER A 248 4.92 5.32 -4.25
CA SER A 248 3.82 5.97 -3.55
C SER A 248 3.57 7.40 -4.03
N ASN A 249 2.34 7.87 -3.87
CA ASN A 249 1.99 9.28 -4.06
C ASN A 249 2.09 10.09 -2.75
N GLN A 250 2.50 9.49 -1.66
CA GLN A 250 2.56 10.18 -0.39
C GLN A 250 3.75 11.16 -0.31
N GLY A 251 3.48 12.39 0.07
CA GLY A 251 4.48 13.47 0.10
C GLY A 251 4.68 14.16 -1.25
N THR A 252 3.86 13.83 -2.26
CA THR A 252 3.89 14.46 -3.57
C THR A 252 2.86 15.58 -3.71
N GLY A 253 3.05 16.46 -4.69
CA GLY A 253 2.05 17.44 -5.08
C GLY A 253 0.73 16.81 -5.53
N ASP A 254 0.78 15.64 -6.14
CA ASP A 254 -0.41 14.91 -6.59
C ASP A 254 -1.33 14.50 -5.43
N HIS A 255 -0.76 14.06 -4.30
CA HIS A 255 -1.53 13.69 -3.11
C HIS A 255 -2.20 14.91 -2.46
N LEU A 256 -1.63 16.10 -2.62
CA LEU A 256 -2.11 17.36 -2.00
C LEU A 256 -2.97 18.20 -2.95
N LYS A 257 -2.97 17.90 -4.24
CA LYS A 257 -3.54 18.71 -5.33
C LYS A 257 -4.99 19.15 -5.12
N ASN A 258 -5.80 18.36 -4.45
CA ASN A 258 -7.21 18.64 -4.19
C ASN A 258 -7.50 18.97 -2.72
N LYS A 259 -6.49 19.28 -1.91
CA LYS A 259 -6.68 19.71 -0.52
C LYS A 259 -6.85 21.23 -0.47
N ILE A 260 -7.89 21.67 0.20
CA ILE A 260 -8.13 23.08 0.51
C ILE A 260 -7.50 23.34 1.88
N THR A 261 -6.66 24.36 2.00
CA THR A 261 -6.16 24.85 3.30
C THR A 261 -7.19 25.76 3.94
N LEU A 262 -7.17 25.85 5.27
CA LEU A 262 -8.08 26.75 6.03
C LEU A 262 -7.94 28.22 5.61
N GLU A 263 -6.80 28.62 5.06
CA GLU A 263 -6.55 29.98 4.55
C GLU A 263 -7.34 30.31 3.29
N ASN A 264 -7.93 29.31 2.63
CA ASN A 264 -8.71 29.46 1.38
C ASN A 264 -10.23 29.28 1.63
N PHE A 265 -10.68 29.36 2.89
CA PHE A 265 -12.10 29.42 3.27
C PHE A 265 -12.55 30.85 3.50
#